data_50d0c55368071b1510f28828c1e5bbe4
#
_entry.id   50d0c55368071b1510f28828c1e5bbe4
#
_cell.length_a   1.000
_cell.length_b   1.000
_cell.length_c   1.000
_cell.angle_alpha   90.00
_cell.angle_beta   90.00
_cell.angle_gamma   90.00
#
_symmetry.space_group_name_H-M   'P 1'
#
loop_
_entity.id
_entity.type
_entity.pdbx_description
1 polymer ?
#
loop_
_entity_poly.entity_id
_entity_poly.type
_entity_poly.pdbx_seq_one_letter_code
_entity_poly.pdbx_strand_id
1 'polypeptide(L)'
;MEQNPEYYDWQQLMALVKKAADSDQHDMLLTMMMTPDERESLVARANILCELFKGELSQRQVSQKLGVGVATITRGSNELKRKSVEEKQALEQLLLNL
;
A
#
# COMPACT_ATOMS: atom_id res chain seq x y z
N MET A 1 34.00 10.55 13.95
CA MET A 1 33.46 9.18 13.96
C MET A 1 32.25 9.14 13.03
N GLU A 2 32.28 8.21 12.13
CA GLU A 2 31.17 8.03 11.21
C GLU A 2 30.07 7.22 11.88
N GLN A 3 28.84 7.72 11.79
CA GLN A 3 27.70 7.02 12.35
C GLN A 3 26.78 6.57 11.23
N ASN A 4 26.59 5.27 11.14
CA ASN A 4 25.71 4.69 10.13
C ASN A 4 24.32 4.55 10.71
N PRO A 5 23.28 4.77 9.89
CA PRO A 5 21.91 4.52 10.34
C PRO A 5 21.69 3.02 10.56
N GLU A 6 20.74 2.68 11.40
CA GLU A 6 20.37 1.28 11.65
C GLU A 6 19.71 0.64 10.44
N TYR A 7 18.98 1.41 9.66
CA TYR A 7 18.25 0.93 8.50
C TYR A 7 18.67 1.71 7.26
N TYR A 8 19.09 1.00 6.22
CA TYR A 8 19.62 1.60 5.00
C TYR A 8 18.64 1.59 3.84
N ASP A 9 17.76 0.59 3.76
CA ASP A 9 16.97 0.37 2.57
C ASP A 9 15.59 -0.18 2.88
N TRP A 10 14.80 -0.27 1.84
CA TRP A 10 13.43 -0.74 1.92
C TRP A 10 13.35 -2.20 2.41
N GLN A 11 14.30 -3.03 2.00
CA GLN A 11 14.32 -4.45 2.38
C GLN A 11 14.46 -4.61 3.89
N GLN A 12 15.34 -3.83 4.49
CA GLN A 12 15.53 -3.86 5.95
C GLN A 12 14.27 -3.37 6.67
N LEU A 13 13.63 -2.33 6.13
CA LEU A 13 12.39 -1.83 6.71
C LEU A 13 11.29 -2.90 6.63
N MET A 14 11.19 -3.59 5.49
CA MET A 14 10.19 -4.64 5.34
C MET A 14 10.43 -5.82 6.31
N ALA A 15 11.70 -6.16 6.56
CA ALA A 15 12.04 -7.16 7.56
C ALA A 15 11.57 -6.75 8.96
N LEU A 16 11.73 -5.46 9.29
CA LEU A 16 11.25 -4.91 10.55
C LEU A 16 9.72 -4.99 10.65
N VAL A 17 9.02 -4.61 9.59
CA VAL A 17 7.56 -4.67 9.55
C VAL A 17 7.07 -6.10 9.75
N LYS A 18 7.72 -7.06 9.08
CA LYS A 18 7.38 -8.48 9.23
C LYS A 18 7.59 -8.95 10.67
N LYS A 19 8.72 -8.60 11.26
CA LYS A 19 9.03 -8.93 12.65
C LYS A 19 7.97 -8.35 13.59
N ALA A 20 7.59 -7.11 13.37
CA ALA A 20 6.55 -6.46 14.17
C ALA A 20 5.20 -7.16 14.01
N ALA A 21 4.84 -7.54 12.79
CA ALA A 21 3.59 -8.25 12.52
C ALA A 21 3.58 -9.63 13.20
N ASP A 22 4.71 -10.35 13.17
CA ASP A 22 4.83 -11.67 13.79
C ASP A 22 4.62 -11.62 15.31
N SER A 23 4.95 -10.49 15.94
CA SER A 23 4.72 -10.30 17.38
C SER A 23 3.54 -9.37 17.67
N ASP A 24 2.70 -9.12 16.70
CA ASP A 24 1.47 -8.32 16.82
C ASP A 24 1.74 -6.87 17.23
N GLN A 25 2.86 -6.31 16.76
CA GLN A 25 3.30 -4.95 17.08
C GLN A 25 3.34 -4.03 15.86
N HIS A 26 2.79 -4.49 14.72
CA HIS A 26 2.85 -3.73 13.47
C HIS A 26 2.05 -2.42 13.54
N ASP A 27 0.92 -2.41 14.24
CA ASP A 27 0.12 -1.19 14.40
C ASP A 27 0.90 -0.13 15.16
N MET A 28 1.48 -0.50 16.29
CA MET A 28 2.29 0.42 17.09
C MET A 28 3.46 0.98 16.28
N LEU A 29 4.16 0.11 15.56
CA LEU A 29 5.31 0.51 14.77
C LEU A 29 4.93 1.48 13.65
N LEU A 30 3.95 1.11 12.85
CA LEU A 30 3.54 1.92 11.70
C LEU A 30 2.91 3.23 12.13
N THR A 31 2.12 3.22 13.21
CA THR A 31 1.53 4.43 13.76
C THR A 31 2.61 5.40 14.21
N MET A 32 3.71 4.88 14.79
CA MET A 32 4.80 5.73 15.24
C MET A 32 5.60 6.34 14.10
N MET A 33 5.73 5.60 12.99
CA MET A 33 6.54 6.02 11.85
C MET A 33 5.79 6.91 10.85
N MET A 34 4.48 6.96 10.94
CA MET A 34 3.65 7.66 9.94
C MET A 34 2.85 8.77 10.58
N THR A 35 2.70 9.87 9.85
CA THR A 35 1.77 10.92 10.23
C THR A 35 0.34 10.45 10.01
N PRO A 36 -0.66 11.10 10.64
CA PRO A 36 -2.07 10.77 10.36
C PRO A 36 -2.42 10.88 8.87
N ASP A 37 -1.90 11.89 8.17
CA ASP A 37 -2.15 12.06 6.74
C ASP A 37 -1.57 10.91 5.93
N GLU A 38 -0.38 10.45 6.29
CA GLU A 38 0.25 9.31 5.61
C GLU A 38 -0.55 8.03 5.82
N ARG A 39 -1.09 7.82 7.02
CA ARG A 39 -1.93 6.67 7.32
C ARG A 39 -3.22 6.71 6.48
N GLU A 40 -3.86 7.87 6.39
CA GLU A 40 -5.04 8.04 5.54
C GLU A 40 -4.73 7.75 4.08
N SER A 41 -3.57 8.21 3.61
CA SER A 41 -3.13 7.95 2.24
C SER A 41 -2.95 6.47 1.97
N LEU A 42 -2.39 5.71 2.92
CA LEU A 42 -2.24 4.26 2.76
C LEU A 42 -3.59 3.55 2.71
N VAL A 43 -4.52 3.94 3.57
CA VAL A 43 -5.88 3.39 3.55
C VAL A 43 -6.53 3.65 2.20
N ALA A 44 -6.41 4.89 1.69
CA ALA A 44 -6.96 5.26 0.38
C ALA A 44 -6.35 4.41 -0.73
N ARG A 45 -5.02 4.19 -0.69
CA ARG A 45 -4.33 3.39 -1.71
C ARG A 45 -4.77 1.92 -1.68
N ALA A 46 -5.01 1.36 -0.51
CA ALA A 46 -5.55 0.01 -0.41
C ALA A 46 -6.92 -0.06 -1.08
N ASN A 47 -7.78 0.93 -0.84
CA ASN A 47 -9.10 0.99 -1.45
C ASN A 47 -9.04 1.19 -2.96
N ILE A 48 -8.09 2.01 -3.45
CA ILE A 48 -7.87 2.19 -4.88
C ILE A 48 -7.52 0.85 -5.54
N LEU A 49 -6.59 0.11 -4.95
CA LEU A 49 -6.19 -1.19 -5.48
C LEU A 49 -7.37 -2.17 -5.51
N CYS A 50 -8.18 -2.19 -4.46
CA CYS A 50 -9.38 -3.02 -4.43
C CYS A 50 -10.31 -2.70 -5.60
N GLU A 51 -10.57 -1.41 -5.85
CA GLU A 51 -11.46 -1.01 -6.94
C GLU A 51 -10.86 -1.33 -8.31
N LEU A 52 -9.54 -1.18 -8.46
CA LEU A 52 -8.87 -1.53 -9.71
C LEU A 52 -8.96 -3.04 -9.99
N PHE A 53 -8.81 -3.88 -8.98
CA PHE A 53 -8.95 -5.33 -9.15
C PHE A 53 -10.38 -5.74 -9.46
N LYS A 54 -11.37 -5.10 -8.84
CA LYS A 54 -12.78 -5.37 -9.16
C LYS A 54 -13.12 -5.01 -10.60
N GLY A 55 -12.53 -3.94 -11.13
CA GLY A 55 -12.71 -3.55 -12.52
C GLY A 55 -14.10 -3.11 -12.92
N GLU A 56 -14.94 -2.77 -11.95
CA GLU A 56 -16.35 -2.41 -12.20
C GLU A 56 -16.55 -0.92 -12.47
N LEU A 57 -15.62 -0.09 -12.00
CA LEU A 57 -15.73 1.36 -12.06
C LEU A 57 -14.64 1.96 -12.94
N SER A 58 -14.96 3.07 -13.61
CA SER A 58 -13.95 3.88 -14.29
C SER A 58 -13.07 4.56 -13.25
N GLN A 59 -11.90 5.07 -13.66
CA GLN A 59 -11.03 5.82 -12.76
C GLN A 59 -11.74 7.05 -12.19
N ARG A 60 -12.56 7.71 -13.00
CA ARG A 60 -13.35 8.85 -12.55
C ARG A 60 -14.34 8.44 -11.46
N GLN A 61 -15.02 7.30 -11.65
CA GLN A 61 -15.96 6.81 -10.66
C GLN A 61 -15.27 6.40 -9.37
N VAL A 62 -14.09 5.80 -9.46
CA VAL A 62 -13.28 5.48 -8.28
C VAL A 62 -12.88 6.76 -7.54
N SER A 63 -12.48 7.79 -8.30
CA SER A 63 -12.15 9.10 -7.73
C SER A 63 -13.31 9.66 -6.93
N GLN A 64 -14.51 9.61 -7.49
CA GLN A 64 -15.71 10.11 -6.83
C GLN A 64 -16.06 9.28 -5.59
N LYS A 65 -15.99 7.97 -5.71
CA LYS A 65 -16.34 7.05 -4.62
C LYS A 65 -15.41 7.21 -3.41
N LEU A 66 -14.12 7.36 -3.66
CA LEU A 66 -13.11 7.37 -2.60
C LEU A 66 -12.69 8.78 -2.17
N GLY A 67 -13.08 9.80 -2.93
CA GLY A 67 -12.70 11.17 -2.62
C GLY A 67 -11.22 11.44 -2.83
N VAL A 68 -10.59 10.78 -3.83
CA VAL A 68 -9.17 10.94 -4.14
C VAL A 68 -9.01 11.46 -5.57
N GLY A 69 -7.87 12.09 -5.84
CA GLY A 69 -7.60 12.62 -7.18
C GLY A 69 -7.38 11.52 -8.22
N VAL A 70 -7.83 11.78 -9.46
CA VAL A 70 -7.65 10.84 -10.57
C VAL A 70 -6.17 10.52 -10.79
N ALA A 71 -5.27 11.50 -10.59
CA ALA A 71 -3.83 11.30 -10.76
C ALA A 71 -3.29 10.20 -9.83
N THR A 72 -3.78 10.13 -8.61
CA THR A 72 -3.39 9.10 -7.64
C THR A 72 -3.83 7.72 -8.12
N ILE A 73 -5.04 7.64 -8.67
CA ILE A 73 -5.59 6.38 -9.20
C ILE A 73 -4.80 5.93 -10.43
N THR A 74 -4.48 6.87 -11.32
CA THR A 74 -3.68 6.58 -12.52
C THR A 74 -2.31 6.04 -12.15
N ARG A 75 -1.66 6.61 -11.14
CA ARG A 75 -0.37 6.11 -10.66
C ARG A 75 -0.48 4.68 -10.15
N GLY A 76 -1.50 4.38 -9.35
CA GLY A 76 -1.74 3.03 -8.85
C GLY A 76 -1.98 2.04 -9.98
N SER A 77 -2.79 2.45 -10.97
CA SER A 77 -3.06 1.63 -12.14
C SER A 77 -1.78 1.33 -12.92
N ASN A 78 -0.93 2.34 -13.14
CA ASN A 78 0.31 2.18 -13.86
C ASN A 78 1.30 1.27 -13.12
N GLU A 79 1.40 1.40 -11.81
CA GLU A 79 2.24 0.51 -11.01
C GLU A 79 1.74 -0.93 -11.08
N LEU A 80 0.43 -1.12 -11.02
CA LEU A 80 -0.16 -2.44 -11.09
C LEU A 80 0.12 -3.11 -12.44
N LYS A 81 0.09 -2.34 -13.53
CA LYS A 81 0.38 -2.86 -14.88
C LYS A 81 1.80 -3.38 -15.02
N ARG A 82 2.72 -2.93 -14.17
CA ARG A 82 4.12 -3.37 -14.20
C ARG A 82 4.35 -4.69 -13.46
N LYS A 83 3.36 -5.16 -12.72
CA LYS A 83 3.49 -6.37 -11.94
C LYS A 83 3.23 -7.60 -12.79
N SER A 84 3.86 -8.71 -12.43
CA SER A 84 3.61 -9.99 -13.08
C SER A 84 2.19 -10.49 -12.77
N VAL A 85 1.73 -11.47 -13.53
CA VAL A 85 0.43 -12.10 -13.28
C VAL A 85 0.38 -12.69 -11.87
N GLU A 86 1.46 -13.34 -11.45
CA GLU A 86 1.56 -13.97 -10.13
C GLU A 86 1.48 -12.94 -9.01
N GLU A 87 2.17 -11.81 -9.18
CA GLU A 87 2.13 -10.74 -8.19
C GLU A 87 0.73 -10.11 -8.10
N LYS A 88 0.10 -9.89 -9.24
CA LYS A 88 -1.26 -9.35 -9.27
C LYS A 88 -2.25 -10.27 -8.56
N GLN A 89 -2.16 -11.57 -8.83
CA GLN A 89 -3.02 -12.56 -8.17
C GLN A 89 -2.80 -12.58 -6.66
N ALA A 90 -1.56 -12.52 -6.22
CA ALA A 90 -1.24 -12.49 -4.80
C ALA A 90 -1.80 -11.23 -4.13
N LEU A 91 -1.64 -10.07 -4.77
CA LEU A 91 -2.17 -8.80 -4.26
C LEU A 91 -3.69 -8.83 -4.17
N GLU A 92 -4.35 -9.34 -5.20
CA GLU A 92 -5.82 -9.44 -5.23
C GLU A 92 -6.33 -10.31 -4.08
N GLN A 93 -5.70 -11.46 -3.86
CA GLN A 93 -6.07 -12.33 -2.75
C GLN A 93 -5.89 -11.66 -1.40
N LEU A 94 -4.77 -10.97 -1.21
CA LEU A 94 -4.51 -10.25 0.04
C LEU A 94 -5.57 -9.17 0.30
N LEU A 95 -5.89 -8.39 -0.71
CA LEU A 95 -6.76 -7.22 -0.56
C LEU A 95 -8.24 -7.59 -0.49
N LEU A 96 -8.67 -8.58 -1.25
CA LEU A 96 -10.09 -8.94 -1.37
C LEU A 96 -10.45 -10.24 -0.67
N ASN A 97 -9.50 -10.90 -0.03
CA ASN A 97 -9.74 -12.15 0.73
C ASN A 97 -10.40 -13.24 -0.12
N LEU A 98 -9.92 -13.40 -1.34
CA LEU A 98 -10.45 -14.40 -2.26
C LEU A 98 -9.95 -15.80 -1.95
#